data_994aba993b29c332c78108baab10deac
#
_entry.id   994aba993b29c332c78108baab10deac
#
_cell.length_a   1.000
_cell.length_b   1.000
_cell.length_c   1.000
_cell.angle_alpha   90.00
_cell.angle_beta   90.00
_cell.angle_gamma   90.00
#
_symmetry.space_group_name_H-M   'P 1'
#
loop_
_entity.id
_entity.type
_entity.pdbx_description
1 polymer ?
#
loop_
_entity_poly.entity_id
_entity_poly.type
_entity_poly.pdbx_seq_one_letter_code
_entity_poly.pdbx_strand_id
1 'polypeptide(L)'
;MSKITVAAVQMRMTNNPAENLRKAEGFVRKAASGGAQIVLLPELFERPYFCQERRYEYLDYALPVSENPAVLRMQAVAKELGVVLPVSFYEREQNRLYNSVAMIDADGSVLGVYRKTHIPDDHFYQEKFYFSPGNTGFRVFETRFGRVGVGICWDQ
;
A
#
# COMPACT_ATOMS: atom_id res chain seq x y z
N MET A 1 -19.62 -20.90 6.22
CA MET A 1 -18.57 -19.90 5.91
C MET A 1 -19.25 -18.55 5.78
N SER A 2 -18.78 -17.54 6.51
CA SER A 2 -19.28 -16.17 6.37
C SER A 2 -18.78 -15.58 5.03
N LYS A 3 -19.68 -14.92 4.31
CA LYS A 3 -19.33 -14.21 3.07
C LYS A 3 -18.59 -12.92 3.42
N ILE A 4 -17.43 -12.70 2.79
CA ILE A 4 -16.65 -11.46 2.92
C ILE A 4 -16.78 -10.68 1.63
N THR A 5 -17.06 -9.39 1.73
CA THR A 5 -17.08 -8.46 0.60
C THR A 5 -15.75 -7.73 0.51
N VAL A 6 -15.10 -7.81 -0.66
CA VAL A 6 -13.85 -7.13 -0.95
C VAL A 6 -14.05 -6.10 -2.04
N ALA A 7 -13.26 -5.03 -2.01
CA ALA A 7 -13.25 -4.00 -3.05
C ALA A 7 -11.82 -3.71 -3.49
N ALA A 8 -11.64 -3.48 -4.79
CA ALA A 8 -10.41 -2.96 -5.37
C ALA A 8 -10.68 -1.56 -5.93
N VAL A 9 -9.84 -0.61 -5.57
CA VAL A 9 -9.92 0.78 -6.01
C VAL A 9 -9.09 0.97 -7.26
N GLN A 10 -9.68 1.63 -8.26
CA GLN A 10 -8.96 2.11 -9.43
C GLN A 10 -9.06 3.63 -9.48
N MET A 11 -7.93 4.33 -9.52
CA MET A 11 -7.92 5.79 -9.52
C MET A 11 -6.72 6.34 -10.31
N ARG A 12 -6.90 7.54 -10.86
CA ARG A 12 -5.81 8.31 -11.46
C ARG A 12 -5.12 9.12 -10.37
N MET A 13 -3.78 9.07 -10.35
CA MET A 13 -2.93 9.86 -9.47
C MET A 13 -2.53 11.19 -10.13
N THR A 14 -2.35 12.21 -9.30
CA THR A 14 -1.77 13.51 -9.67
C THR A 14 -0.41 13.66 -9.00
N ASN A 15 0.34 14.71 -9.35
CA ASN A 15 1.63 15.02 -8.71
C ASN A 15 1.49 15.56 -7.26
N ASN A 16 0.27 15.69 -6.76
CA ASN A 16 -0.02 16.15 -5.40
C ASN A 16 -0.39 14.96 -4.49
N PRO A 17 0.52 14.51 -3.59
CA PRO A 17 0.27 13.37 -2.72
C PRO A 17 -0.94 13.57 -1.79
N ALA A 18 -1.13 14.78 -1.29
CA ALA A 18 -2.25 15.08 -0.39
C ALA A 18 -3.61 14.97 -1.12
N GLU A 19 -3.66 15.34 -2.40
CA GLU A 19 -4.85 15.15 -3.24
C GLU A 19 -5.11 13.65 -3.49
N ASN A 20 -4.06 12.90 -3.81
CA ASN A 20 -4.19 11.46 -4.04
C ASN A 20 -4.66 10.73 -2.78
N LEU A 21 -4.13 11.10 -1.62
CA LEU A 21 -4.53 10.54 -0.34
C LEU A 21 -6.01 10.84 -0.02
N ARG A 22 -6.47 12.09 -0.22
CA ARG A 22 -7.89 12.44 -0.03
C ARG A 22 -8.80 11.67 -0.98
N LYS A 23 -8.37 11.52 -2.23
CA LYS A 23 -9.11 10.74 -3.25
C LYS A 23 -9.20 9.26 -2.86
N ALA A 24 -8.08 8.65 -2.46
CA ALA A 24 -8.03 7.27 -1.98
C ALA A 24 -8.97 7.06 -0.79
N GLU A 25 -8.92 7.94 0.21
CA GLU A 25 -9.85 7.92 1.34
C GLU A 25 -11.31 7.98 0.90
N GLY A 26 -11.66 8.86 -0.03
CA GLY A 26 -13.01 8.96 -0.57
C GLY A 26 -13.50 7.64 -1.20
N PHE A 27 -12.62 6.94 -1.92
CA PHE A 27 -12.93 5.61 -2.47
C PHE A 27 -13.07 4.54 -1.39
N VAL A 28 -12.21 4.55 -0.36
CA VAL A 28 -12.33 3.64 0.78
C VAL A 28 -13.68 3.83 1.48
N ARG A 29 -14.06 5.08 1.77
CA ARG A 29 -15.36 5.41 2.38
C ARG A 29 -16.53 4.92 1.53
N LYS A 30 -16.47 5.14 0.21
CA LYS A 30 -17.48 4.65 -0.73
C LYS A 30 -17.57 3.12 -0.74
N ALA A 31 -16.43 2.42 -0.75
CA ALA A 31 -16.40 0.97 -0.72
C ALA A 31 -16.97 0.42 0.61
N ALA A 32 -16.59 1.00 1.74
CA ALA A 32 -17.10 0.63 3.05
C ALA A 32 -18.62 0.84 3.16
N SER A 33 -19.14 1.98 2.67
CA SER A 33 -20.60 2.22 2.62
C SER A 33 -21.35 1.24 1.72
N GLY A 34 -20.66 0.64 0.73
CA GLY A 34 -21.17 -0.46 -0.09
C GLY A 34 -21.02 -1.84 0.54
N GLY A 35 -20.57 -1.92 1.81
CA GLY A 35 -20.44 -3.17 2.56
C GLY A 35 -19.09 -3.89 2.38
N ALA A 36 -18.08 -3.25 1.77
CA ALA A 36 -16.74 -3.83 1.68
C ALA A 36 -16.08 -3.89 3.07
N GLN A 37 -15.50 -5.04 3.37
CA GLN A 37 -14.80 -5.32 4.63
C GLN A 37 -13.29 -5.24 4.46
N ILE A 38 -12.78 -5.53 3.25
CA ILE A 38 -11.37 -5.39 2.86
C ILE A 38 -11.33 -4.53 1.61
N VAL A 39 -10.54 -3.45 1.61
CA VAL A 39 -10.43 -2.52 0.48
C VAL A 39 -8.97 -2.38 0.07
N LEU A 40 -8.66 -2.77 -1.17
CA LEU A 40 -7.34 -2.68 -1.75
C LEU A 40 -7.19 -1.37 -2.53
N LEU A 41 -6.13 -0.62 -2.23
CA LEU A 41 -5.69 0.57 -2.97
C LEU A 41 -4.65 0.19 -4.03
N PRO A 42 -4.44 1.03 -5.07
CA PRO A 42 -3.41 0.78 -6.08
C PRO A 42 -1.99 0.79 -5.49
N GLU A 43 -1.07 0.09 -6.16
CA GLU A 43 0.36 0.11 -5.84
C GLU A 43 0.89 1.54 -5.89
N LEU A 44 1.64 1.97 -4.85
CA LEU A 44 2.32 3.28 -4.75
C LEU A 44 1.41 4.50 -5.04
N PHE A 45 0.16 4.45 -4.60
CA PHE A 45 -0.91 5.38 -4.99
C PHE A 45 -0.70 6.83 -4.51
N GLU A 46 0.28 7.09 -3.67
CA GLU A 46 0.55 8.45 -3.19
C GLU A 46 1.01 9.40 -4.32
N ARG A 47 1.53 8.85 -5.42
CA ARG A 47 2.07 9.60 -6.57
C ARG A 47 1.77 8.87 -7.88
N PRO A 48 1.95 9.53 -9.05
CA PRO A 48 2.09 8.80 -10.30
C PRO A 48 3.24 7.80 -10.21
N TYR A 49 3.14 6.70 -10.94
CA TYR A 49 4.18 5.67 -10.95
C TYR A 49 5.51 6.24 -11.45
N PHE A 50 6.40 6.54 -10.53
CA PHE A 50 7.65 7.28 -10.78
C PHE A 50 8.79 6.40 -11.30
N CYS A 51 8.67 5.07 -11.23
CA CYS A 51 9.74 4.15 -11.64
C CYS A 51 9.93 4.04 -13.16
N GLN A 52 9.22 4.82 -13.96
CA GLN A 52 9.46 4.96 -15.40
C GLN A 52 10.73 5.74 -15.72
N GLU A 53 11.21 6.54 -14.77
CA GLU A 53 12.41 7.38 -14.90
C GLU A 53 13.36 7.09 -13.73
N ARG A 54 14.68 7.31 -13.94
CA ARG A 54 15.69 7.22 -12.87
C ARG A 54 16.03 8.62 -12.41
N ARG A 55 15.46 9.03 -11.28
CA ARG A 55 15.71 10.35 -10.67
C ARG A 55 16.09 10.21 -9.20
N TYR A 56 17.23 10.78 -8.84
CA TYR A 56 17.74 10.71 -7.47
C TYR A 56 16.81 11.43 -6.47
N GLU A 57 16.15 12.51 -6.89
CA GLU A 57 15.20 13.25 -6.07
C GLU A 57 13.97 12.41 -5.63
N TYR A 58 13.65 11.32 -6.35
CA TYR A 58 12.55 10.44 -5.98
C TYR A 58 12.92 9.47 -4.83
N LEU A 59 14.22 9.33 -4.51
CA LEU A 59 14.65 8.56 -3.34
C LEU A 59 14.17 9.21 -2.03
N ASP A 60 13.95 10.51 -2.03
CA ASP A 60 13.47 11.27 -0.87
C ASP A 60 11.97 11.10 -0.60
N TYR A 61 11.23 10.42 -1.49
CA TYR A 61 9.83 10.10 -1.27
C TYR A 61 9.63 8.98 -0.25
N ALA A 62 10.66 8.16 -0.02
CA ALA A 62 10.59 7.02 0.89
C ALA A 62 10.58 7.47 2.35
N LEU A 63 9.63 6.96 3.12
CA LEU A 63 9.47 7.26 4.54
C LEU A 63 9.36 5.97 5.36
N PRO A 64 9.76 5.99 6.63
CA PRO A 64 9.46 4.90 7.55
C PRO A 64 7.94 4.66 7.65
N VAL A 65 7.53 3.43 7.90
CA VAL A 65 6.10 3.08 8.05
C VAL A 65 5.40 3.94 9.11
N SER A 66 6.11 4.29 10.18
CA SER A 66 5.60 5.12 11.29
C SER A 66 5.47 6.61 10.95
N GLU A 67 6.02 7.05 9.83
CA GLU A 67 6.03 8.47 9.41
C GLU A 67 5.31 8.69 8.07
N ASN A 68 4.97 7.61 7.36
CA ASN A 68 4.32 7.73 6.05
C ASN A 68 2.89 8.27 6.18
N PRO A 69 2.55 9.41 5.54
CA PRO A 69 1.24 10.06 5.68
C PRO A 69 0.07 9.18 5.24
N ALA A 70 0.26 8.35 4.20
CA ALA A 70 -0.80 7.47 3.73
C ALA A 70 -1.09 6.35 4.73
N VAL A 71 -0.05 5.73 5.30
CA VAL A 71 -0.20 4.70 6.33
C VAL A 71 -0.90 5.29 7.56
N LEU A 72 -0.41 6.41 8.09
CA LEU A 72 -0.98 7.06 9.27
C LEU A 72 -2.46 7.47 9.06
N ARG A 73 -2.77 8.05 7.90
CA ARG A 73 -4.14 8.42 7.58
C ARG A 73 -5.05 7.21 7.45
N MET A 74 -4.59 6.16 6.76
CA MET A 74 -5.38 4.97 6.54
C MET A 74 -5.58 4.13 7.81
N GLN A 75 -4.70 4.20 8.81
CA GLN A 75 -4.95 3.65 10.15
C GLN A 75 -6.19 4.28 10.80
N ALA A 76 -6.28 5.62 10.76
CA ALA A 76 -7.44 6.32 11.30
C ALA A 76 -8.74 5.96 10.55
N VAL A 77 -8.67 5.88 9.21
CA VAL A 77 -9.80 5.52 8.35
C VAL A 77 -10.24 4.07 8.57
N ALA A 78 -9.29 3.13 8.66
CA ALA A 78 -9.57 1.72 8.94
C ALA A 78 -10.32 1.56 10.27
N LYS A 79 -9.83 2.22 11.32
CA LYS A 79 -10.46 2.22 12.65
C LYS A 79 -11.86 2.83 12.63
N GLU A 80 -12.02 3.96 11.97
CA GLU A 80 -13.31 4.68 11.88
C GLU A 80 -14.37 3.84 11.16
N LEU A 81 -13.99 3.19 10.05
CA LEU A 81 -14.91 2.45 9.20
C LEU A 81 -15.01 0.95 9.55
N GLY A 82 -14.12 0.45 10.38
CA GLY A 82 -14.05 -0.98 10.73
C GLY A 82 -13.66 -1.88 9.54
N VAL A 83 -12.78 -1.42 8.66
CA VAL A 83 -12.34 -2.12 7.44
C VAL A 83 -10.86 -2.46 7.47
N VAL A 84 -10.48 -3.54 6.79
CA VAL A 84 -9.07 -3.93 6.58
C VAL A 84 -8.53 -3.23 5.34
N LEU A 85 -7.35 -2.62 5.46
CA LEU A 85 -6.69 -1.88 4.39
C LEU A 85 -5.26 -2.36 4.17
N PRO A 86 -4.96 -3.11 3.10
CA PRO A 86 -3.61 -3.25 2.58
C PRO A 86 -3.18 -1.93 1.92
N VAL A 87 -2.22 -1.23 2.52
CA VAL A 87 -1.80 0.12 2.09
C VAL A 87 -0.40 0.06 1.49
N SER A 88 -0.32 0.23 0.17
CA SER A 88 0.95 0.30 -0.55
C SER A 88 1.64 1.64 -0.34
N PHE A 89 2.95 1.62 -0.08
CA PHE A 89 3.75 2.82 0.14
C PHE A 89 5.23 2.59 -0.20
N TYR A 90 5.96 3.69 -0.43
CA TYR A 90 7.41 3.67 -0.60
C TYR A 90 8.08 3.73 0.76
N GLU A 91 8.65 2.60 1.19
CA GLU A 91 9.22 2.44 2.52
C GLU A 91 10.72 2.77 2.57
N ARG A 92 11.11 3.52 3.59
CA ARG A 92 12.50 3.61 4.07
C ARG A 92 12.64 2.81 5.35
N GLU A 93 13.49 1.80 5.32
CA GLU A 93 13.86 1.02 6.51
C GLU A 93 15.38 1.07 6.69
N GLN A 94 15.84 1.78 7.71
CA GLN A 94 17.26 2.10 7.90
C GLN A 94 17.85 2.75 6.63
N ASN A 95 18.83 2.09 5.99
CA ASN A 95 19.49 2.55 4.77
C ASN A 95 19.00 1.86 3.49
N ARG A 96 17.86 1.17 3.54
CA ARG A 96 17.25 0.48 2.39
C ARG A 96 15.88 1.04 2.07
N LEU A 97 15.53 0.94 0.79
CA LEU A 97 14.27 1.42 0.26
C LEU A 97 13.50 0.23 -0.34
N TYR A 98 12.19 0.18 -0.08
CA TYR A 98 11.34 -0.94 -0.49
C TYR A 98 10.01 -0.46 -1.07
N ASN A 99 9.47 -1.24 -1.99
CA ASN A 99 8.07 -1.20 -2.36
C ASN A 99 7.30 -2.09 -1.37
N SER A 100 6.43 -1.51 -0.57
CA SER A 100 5.88 -2.18 0.61
C SER A 100 4.37 -2.05 0.71
N VAL A 101 3.77 -2.98 1.44
CA VAL A 101 2.36 -2.92 1.88
C VAL A 101 2.32 -3.02 3.40
N ALA A 102 1.76 -2.01 4.05
CA ALA A 102 1.35 -2.08 5.44
C ALA A 102 -0.04 -2.72 5.52
N MET A 103 -0.17 -3.84 6.23
CA MET A 103 -1.45 -4.46 6.48
C MET A 103 -2.10 -3.81 7.71
N ILE A 104 -3.14 -3.04 7.49
CA ILE A 104 -3.88 -2.35 8.55
C ILE A 104 -5.17 -3.11 8.84
N ASP A 105 -5.37 -3.51 10.09
CA ASP A 105 -6.60 -4.20 10.52
C ASP A 105 -7.74 -3.22 10.80
N ALA A 106 -8.93 -3.75 10.98
CA ALA A 106 -10.17 -3.01 11.17
C ALA A 106 -10.22 -2.15 12.45
N ASP A 107 -9.31 -2.36 13.39
CA ASP A 107 -9.12 -1.50 14.56
C ASP A 107 -8.10 -0.37 14.34
N GLY A 108 -7.49 -0.31 13.15
CA GLY A 108 -6.46 0.66 12.77
C GLY A 108 -5.04 0.23 13.14
N SER A 109 -4.84 -0.95 13.71
CA SER A 109 -3.50 -1.46 14.01
C SER A 109 -2.78 -1.92 12.74
N VAL A 110 -1.45 -1.71 12.68
CA VAL A 110 -0.60 -2.28 11.63
C VAL A 110 -0.17 -3.67 12.06
N LEU A 111 -0.70 -4.70 11.42
CA LEU A 111 -0.35 -6.11 11.69
C LEU A 111 1.07 -6.47 11.25
N GLY A 112 1.63 -5.68 10.34
CA GLY A 112 2.98 -5.84 9.84
C GLY A 112 3.13 -5.29 8.42
N VAL A 113 4.34 -5.41 7.90
CA VAL A 113 4.69 -4.94 6.55
C VAL A 113 5.12 -6.12 5.70
N TYR A 114 4.65 -6.16 4.46
CA TYR A 114 5.16 -7.00 3.38
C TYR A 114 5.99 -6.14 2.43
N ARG A 115 7.16 -6.63 2.03
CA ARG A 115 8.06 -5.96 1.07
C ARG A 115 8.13 -6.78 -0.20
N LYS A 116 7.88 -6.14 -1.35
CA LYS A 116 7.89 -6.77 -2.68
C LYS A 116 9.17 -7.57 -2.90
N THR A 117 9.02 -8.85 -3.19
CA THR A 117 10.14 -9.79 -3.34
C THR A 117 10.75 -9.69 -4.73
N HIS A 118 9.92 -9.65 -5.77
CA HIS A 118 10.36 -9.66 -7.17
C HIS A 118 10.32 -8.25 -7.75
N ILE A 119 11.50 -7.66 -7.94
CA ILE A 119 11.65 -6.29 -8.41
C ILE A 119 11.93 -6.29 -9.92
N PRO A 120 11.01 -5.76 -10.75
CA PRO A 120 11.24 -5.64 -12.19
C PRO A 120 12.33 -4.62 -12.53
N ASP A 121 12.96 -4.81 -13.67
CA ASP A 121 13.91 -3.84 -14.21
C ASP A 121 13.91 -3.93 -15.73
N ASP A 122 13.04 -3.16 -16.36
CA ASP A 122 12.99 -3.00 -17.80
C ASP A 122 12.68 -1.55 -18.18
N HIS A 123 12.41 -1.31 -19.46
CA HIS A 123 12.30 0.03 -20.03
C HIS A 123 11.24 0.95 -19.35
N PHE A 124 10.13 0.38 -18.88
CA PHE A 124 9.05 1.13 -18.21
C PHE A 124 8.93 0.85 -16.70
N TYR A 125 9.73 -0.06 -16.18
CA TYR A 125 9.67 -0.56 -14.80
C TYR A 125 11.07 -0.61 -14.21
N GLN A 126 11.71 0.58 -14.05
CA GLN A 126 13.08 0.70 -13.57
C GLN A 126 13.14 0.64 -12.03
N GLU A 127 12.44 -0.34 -11.47
CA GLU A 127 12.24 -0.44 -10.02
C GLU A 127 13.52 -0.79 -9.25
N LYS A 128 14.48 -1.51 -9.85
CA LYS A 128 15.76 -1.81 -9.18
C LYS A 128 16.62 -0.59 -8.89
N PHE A 129 16.33 0.55 -9.52
CA PHE A 129 16.96 1.82 -9.16
C PHE A 129 16.48 2.35 -7.80
N TYR A 130 15.23 2.03 -7.42
CA TYR A 130 14.57 2.54 -6.23
C TYR A 130 14.47 1.53 -5.11
N PHE A 131 14.19 0.26 -5.42
CA PHE A 131 13.81 -0.72 -4.42
C PHE A 131 14.82 -1.86 -4.30
N SER A 132 15.14 -2.20 -3.07
CA SER A 132 15.78 -3.46 -2.72
C SER A 132 14.74 -4.59 -2.79
N PRO A 133 15.14 -5.82 -3.16
CA PRO A 133 14.30 -6.99 -2.98
C PRO A 133 13.83 -7.12 -1.53
N GLY A 134 12.58 -7.48 -1.35
CA GLY A 134 11.97 -7.65 -0.04
C GLY A 134 12.66 -8.73 0.80
N ASN A 135 12.70 -8.52 2.10
CA ASN A 135 13.32 -9.41 3.07
C ASN A 135 12.34 -9.96 4.11
N THR A 136 11.03 -9.78 3.89
CA THR A 136 9.98 -10.26 4.80
C THR A 136 9.52 -11.69 4.50
N GLY A 137 9.89 -12.24 3.34
CA GLY A 137 9.25 -13.43 2.78
C GLY A 137 7.79 -13.18 2.44
N PHE A 138 7.13 -14.15 1.81
CA PHE A 138 5.67 -14.10 1.61
C PHE A 138 4.96 -14.24 2.94
N ARG A 139 3.97 -13.37 3.17
CA ARG A 139 3.26 -13.29 4.45
C ARG A 139 1.77 -13.46 4.29
N VAL A 140 1.17 -14.09 5.29
CA VAL A 140 -0.28 -14.14 5.48
C VAL A 140 -0.57 -13.46 6.81
N PHE A 141 -1.51 -12.52 6.79
CA PHE A 141 -1.91 -11.76 7.97
C PHE A 141 -3.27 -12.26 8.47
N GLU A 142 -3.37 -12.49 9.77
CA GLU A 142 -4.62 -12.79 10.43
C GLU A 142 -5.35 -11.47 10.68
N THR A 143 -6.38 -11.19 9.88
CA THR A 143 -7.18 -9.98 10.00
C THR A 143 -8.53 -10.27 10.64
N ARG A 144 -9.24 -9.24 11.07
CA ARG A 144 -10.60 -9.38 11.61
C ARG A 144 -11.54 -10.18 10.73
N PHE A 145 -11.37 -10.13 9.41
CA PHE A 145 -12.29 -10.77 8.46
C PHE A 145 -11.74 -12.05 7.83
N GLY A 146 -10.53 -12.45 8.19
CA GLY A 146 -9.91 -13.68 7.72
C GLY A 146 -8.43 -13.53 7.37
N ARG A 147 -7.87 -14.59 6.84
CA ARG A 147 -6.45 -14.65 6.46
C ARG A 147 -6.23 -13.98 5.10
N VAL A 148 -5.32 -13.03 5.05
CA VAL A 148 -5.00 -12.26 3.83
C VAL A 148 -3.54 -12.43 3.48
N GLY A 149 -3.28 -13.05 2.33
CA GLY A 149 -1.95 -13.11 1.71
C GLY A 149 -1.71 -11.86 0.84
N VAL A 150 -0.45 -11.44 0.72
CA VAL A 150 -0.05 -10.27 -0.06
C VAL A 150 1.01 -10.65 -1.09
N GLY A 151 0.82 -10.17 -2.31
CA GLY A 151 1.80 -10.11 -3.38
C GLY A 151 1.68 -8.78 -4.12
N ILE A 152 2.78 -8.23 -4.60
CA ILE A 152 2.80 -6.95 -5.31
C ILE A 152 3.29 -7.20 -6.74
N CYS A 153 2.44 -6.93 -7.74
CA CYS A 153 2.77 -6.94 -9.18
C CYS A 153 3.54 -8.21 -9.59
N TRP A 154 4.86 -8.17 -9.76
CA TRP A 154 5.72 -9.28 -10.18
C TRP A 154 5.84 -10.45 -9.16
N ASP A 155 5.21 -10.34 -8.01
CA ASP A 155 5.15 -11.45 -7.04
C ASP A 155 4.13 -12.54 -7.43
N GLN A 156 3.28 -12.28 -8.41
CA GLN A 156 2.27 -13.22 -8.93
C GLN A 156 2.81 -14.19 -9.98
#